data_5b38d343142adef9f356f73db58f1e8f
#
_entry.id   5b38d343142adef9f356f73db58f1e8f
#
_cell.length_a   1.000
_cell.length_b   1.000
_cell.length_c   1.000
_cell.angle_alpha   90.00
_cell.angle_beta   90.00
_cell.angle_gamma   90.00
#
_symmetry.space_group_name_H-M   'P 1'
#
loop_
_entity.id
_entity.type
_entity.pdbx_description
1 polymer ?
#
loop_
_entity_poly.entity_id
_entity_poly.type
_entity_poly.pdbx_seq_one_letter_code
_entity_poly.pdbx_strand_id
1 'polypeptide(L)'
;MEAWGAEYTERMTQSLRWLQSEIADRMLQKLDIVKLDPRDVLLIPDFPGAHAEFLSKRFPKVAFHSVAEEGLSGIDLWRFKIARKWNSIFRGGSSPSLEVFRKTGRIGLPDNSVDLIFSDLLIQDLPDPKHFLQECWRVLREGGLLTLSYLGPDTGKELRAIESPSNLGIRPLLSSWDMHDMGDALLGERFSDPVMDMEFLTLDYESDALILSDAQALGLIRPLKTSEESSELPKKLTLELVYGHAWALGKHLAKAQNQVAYIDPKQIQRKTISDSD
;
A
#
# COMPACT_ATOMS: atom_id res chain seq x y z
N MET A 1 -7.99 20.50 -6.57
CA MET A 1 -7.37 19.42 -5.79
C MET A 1 -8.32 18.75 -4.78
N GLU A 2 -9.47 19.32 -4.47
CA GLU A 2 -10.40 18.80 -3.43
C GLU A 2 -11.32 17.64 -3.88
N ALA A 3 -11.46 17.39 -5.16
CA ALA A 3 -12.41 16.38 -5.67
C ALA A 3 -11.84 14.95 -5.77
N TRP A 4 -10.56 14.75 -5.55
CA TRP A 4 -9.91 13.47 -5.83
C TRP A 4 -10.04 12.41 -4.72
N GLY A 5 -10.12 12.84 -3.46
CA GLY A 5 -10.20 11.93 -2.31
C GLY A 5 -11.56 11.28 -2.12
N ALA A 6 -12.64 12.04 -2.23
CA ALA A 6 -13.99 11.54 -1.99
C ALA A 6 -14.51 10.61 -3.10
N GLU A 7 -14.09 10.83 -4.34
CA GLU A 7 -14.48 9.97 -5.47
C GLU A 7 -13.81 8.60 -5.47
N TYR A 8 -12.62 8.46 -4.89
CA TYR A 8 -11.89 7.18 -4.86
C TYR A 8 -12.52 6.20 -3.87
N THR A 9 -12.98 6.69 -2.76
CA THR A 9 -13.50 5.90 -1.63
C THR A 9 -14.87 5.25 -1.88
N GLU A 10 -15.72 5.88 -2.69
CA GLU A 10 -16.98 5.25 -3.14
C GLU A 10 -16.77 4.12 -4.16
N ARG A 11 -15.58 4.02 -4.74
CA ARG A 11 -15.30 3.22 -5.93
C ARG A 11 -14.90 1.79 -5.64
N MET A 12 -14.33 1.50 -4.49
CA MET A 12 -13.97 0.13 -4.14
C MET A 12 -15.24 -0.65 -3.83
N THR A 13 -15.90 -1.04 -4.91
CA THR A 13 -17.15 -1.80 -4.86
C THR A 13 -16.93 -3.14 -4.19
N GLN A 14 -18.01 -3.70 -3.67
CA GLN A 14 -18.01 -5.03 -3.07
C GLN A 14 -17.44 -6.11 -4.02
N SER A 15 -17.48 -5.87 -5.34
CA SER A 15 -16.95 -6.75 -6.38
C SER A 15 -15.43 -6.91 -6.33
N LEU A 16 -14.68 -5.92 -5.85
CA LEU A 16 -13.22 -5.99 -5.77
C LEU A 16 -12.68 -6.39 -4.40
N ARG A 17 -13.53 -6.60 -3.40
CA ARG A 17 -13.07 -7.04 -2.06
C ARG A 17 -12.34 -8.38 -2.09
N TRP A 18 -12.74 -9.27 -2.98
CA TRP A 18 -12.04 -10.53 -3.19
C TRP A 18 -10.62 -10.30 -3.70
N LEU A 19 -10.43 -9.32 -4.63
CA LEU A 19 -9.11 -8.98 -5.15
C LEU A 19 -8.20 -8.43 -4.05
N GLN A 20 -8.71 -7.52 -3.21
CA GLN A 20 -7.95 -7.02 -2.05
C GLN A 20 -7.57 -8.13 -1.09
N SER A 21 -8.51 -9.04 -0.79
CA SER A 21 -8.23 -10.19 0.07
C SER A 21 -7.19 -11.13 -0.55
N GLU A 22 -7.26 -11.37 -1.84
CA GLU A 22 -6.31 -12.21 -2.57
C GLU A 22 -4.91 -11.59 -2.57
N ILE A 23 -4.80 -10.29 -2.82
CA ILE A 23 -3.52 -9.57 -2.78
C ILE A 23 -2.93 -9.58 -1.36
N ALA A 24 -3.76 -9.32 -0.34
CA ALA A 24 -3.33 -9.38 1.05
C ALA A 24 -2.84 -10.77 1.45
N ASP A 25 -3.51 -11.83 0.99
CA ASP A 25 -3.07 -13.21 1.25
C ASP A 25 -1.71 -13.51 0.60
N ARG A 26 -1.52 -13.10 -0.65
CA ARG A 26 -0.22 -13.21 -1.35
C ARG A 26 0.89 -12.42 -0.64
N MET A 27 0.58 -11.21 -0.17
CA MET A 27 1.52 -10.43 0.65
C MET A 27 1.91 -11.19 1.93
N LEU A 28 0.93 -11.81 2.61
CA LEU A 28 1.19 -12.61 3.81
C LEU A 28 2.04 -13.85 3.53
N GLN A 29 1.78 -14.55 2.42
CA GLN A 29 2.60 -15.71 2.00
C GLN A 29 4.05 -15.30 1.77
N LYS A 30 4.29 -14.12 1.16
CA LYS A 30 5.65 -13.58 0.97
C LYS A 30 6.34 -13.27 2.32
N LEU A 31 5.59 -12.98 3.38
CA LEU A 31 6.13 -12.81 4.73
C LEU A 31 6.51 -14.13 5.41
N ASP A 32 6.11 -15.30 4.89
CA ASP A 32 6.39 -16.59 5.53
C ASP A 32 7.88 -16.92 5.65
N ILE A 33 8.67 -16.39 4.74
CA ILE A 33 10.14 -16.53 4.77
C ILE A 33 10.82 -15.58 5.76
N VAL A 34 10.08 -14.61 6.30
CA VAL A 34 10.61 -13.57 7.18
C VAL A 34 10.28 -13.90 8.64
N LYS A 35 11.31 -13.92 9.49
CA LYS A 35 11.13 -14.08 10.94
C LYS A 35 10.75 -12.73 11.53
N LEU A 36 9.45 -12.55 11.81
CA LEU A 36 8.89 -11.36 12.44
C LEU A 36 8.18 -11.72 13.74
N ASP A 37 8.40 -10.90 14.77
CA ASP A 37 7.63 -10.91 16.02
C ASP A 37 7.21 -9.46 16.33
N PRO A 38 6.31 -8.87 15.53
CA PRO A 38 5.93 -7.48 15.68
C PRO A 38 5.04 -7.29 16.92
N ARG A 39 5.18 -6.16 17.59
CA ARG A 39 4.29 -5.70 18.68
C ARG A 39 3.24 -4.73 18.18
N ASP A 40 3.67 -3.85 17.27
CA ASP A 40 2.84 -2.82 16.68
C ASP A 40 2.87 -2.92 15.16
N VAL A 41 1.70 -3.00 14.53
CA VAL A 41 1.54 -3.09 13.06
C VAL A 41 0.69 -1.93 12.57
N LEU A 42 1.21 -1.19 11.58
CA LEU A 42 0.45 -0.18 10.85
C LEU A 42 -0.18 -0.82 9.60
N LEU A 43 -1.49 -0.67 9.46
CA LEU A 43 -2.27 -1.03 8.27
C LEU A 43 -2.65 0.25 7.54
N ILE A 44 -2.18 0.42 6.30
CA ILE A 44 -2.41 1.66 5.54
C ILE A 44 -2.59 1.37 4.03
N PRO A 45 -3.83 1.46 3.47
CA PRO A 45 -5.09 1.54 4.20
C PRO A 45 -5.49 0.20 4.82
N ASP A 46 -6.39 0.21 5.81
CA ASP A 46 -7.06 -0.99 6.30
C ASP A 46 -8.48 -1.03 5.71
N PHE A 47 -8.66 -1.86 4.70
CA PHE A 47 -9.95 -2.07 4.06
C PHE A 47 -10.91 -2.78 5.01
N PRO A 48 -11.98 -2.16 5.40
CA PRO A 48 -12.86 -2.23 6.58
C PRO A 48 -12.49 -3.27 7.65
N GLY A 49 -11.24 -3.24 8.11
CA GLY A 49 -10.74 -4.16 9.13
C GLY A 49 -10.35 -5.55 8.61
N ALA A 50 -10.41 -5.80 7.29
CA ALA A 50 -10.09 -7.10 6.72
C ALA A 50 -8.62 -7.48 6.91
N HIS A 51 -7.70 -6.53 6.71
CA HIS A 51 -6.27 -6.78 6.94
C HIS A 51 -5.96 -7.08 8.40
N ALA A 52 -6.57 -6.36 9.35
CA ALA A 52 -6.43 -6.63 10.77
C ALA A 52 -6.93 -8.03 11.14
N GLU A 53 -8.03 -8.50 10.54
CA GLU A 53 -8.53 -9.87 10.75
C GLU A 53 -7.53 -10.91 10.22
N PHE A 54 -7.02 -10.73 9.01
CA PHE A 54 -6.02 -11.59 8.39
C PHE A 54 -4.76 -11.69 9.24
N LEU A 55 -4.16 -10.55 9.56
CA LEU A 55 -2.91 -10.47 10.29
C LEU A 55 -3.05 -10.93 11.75
N SER A 56 -4.22 -10.79 12.37
CA SER A 56 -4.45 -11.25 13.74
C SER A 56 -4.36 -12.76 13.91
N LYS A 57 -4.61 -13.52 12.85
CA LYS A 57 -4.44 -14.99 12.85
C LYS A 57 -2.96 -15.35 12.96
N ARG A 58 -2.09 -14.60 12.28
CA ARG A 58 -0.64 -14.81 12.30
C ARG A 58 0.03 -14.17 13.52
N PHE A 59 -0.42 -12.98 13.90
CA PHE A 59 0.13 -12.17 15.00
C PHE A 59 -0.94 -11.87 16.05
N PRO A 60 -1.34 -12.84 16.89
CA PRO A 60 -2.51 -12.70 17.77
C PRO A 60 -2.34 -11.69 18.90
N LYS A 61 -1.10 -11.28 19.21
CA LYS A 61 -0.79 -10.36 20.34
C LYS A 61 -0.49 -8.92 19.88
N VAL A 62 -0.58 -8.64 18.60
CA VAL A 62 -0.18 -7.36 18.00
C VAL A 62 -1.20 -6.27 18.29
N ALA A 63 -0.71 -5.05 18.53
CA ALA A 63 -1.50 -3.84 18.47
C ALA A 63 -1.57 -3.35 17.02
N PHE A 64 -2.80 -3.19 16.47
CA PHE A 64 -3.00 -2.69 15.12
C PHE A 64 -3.27 -1.18 15.15
N HIS A 65 -2.52 -0.44 14.34
CA HIS A 65 -2.75 0.96 14.03
C HIS A 65 -3.34 1.02 12.62
N SER A 66 -4.69 1.11 12.55
CA SER A 66 -5.41 0.99 11.30
C SER A 66 -5.76 2.37 10.73
N VAL A 67 -5.24 2.65 9.55
CA VAL A 67 -5.64 3.83 8.76
C VAL A 67 -6.85 3.44 7.92
N ALA A 68 -8.02 3.88 8.39
CA ALA A 68 -9.27 3.59 7.68
C ALA A 68 -9.29 4.20 6.29
N GLU A 69 -9.81 3.45 5.34
CA GLU A 69 -10.22 3.99 4.07
C GLU A 69 -11.36 5.00 4.26
N GLU A 70 -11.37 6.06 3.46
CA GLU A 70 -12.43 7.07 3.46
C GLU A 70 -13.69 6.51 2.78
N GLY A 71 -14.88 7.02 3.16
CA GLY A 71 -16.14 6.66 2.50
C GLY A 71 -16.81 5.37 2.97
N LEU A 72 -16.31 4.73 4.03
CA LEU A 72 -17.00 3.58 4.61
C LEU A 72 -18.40 3.97 5.08
N SER A 73 -19.40 3.22 4.67
CA SER A 73 -20.81 3.46 5.04
C SER A 73 -21.48 2.18 5.59
N GLY A 74 -22.60 2.35 6.25
CA GLY A 74 -23.46 1.26 6.69
C GLY A 74 -22.78 0.27 7.64
N ILE A 75 -22.94 -1.02 7.34
CA ILE A 75 -22.46 -2.13 8.18
C ILE A 75 -20.93 -2.16 8.28
N ASP A 76 -20.23 -1.81 7.21
CA ASP A 76 -18.76 -1.85 7.18
C ASP A 76 -18.16 -0.78 8.09
N LEU A 77 -18.71 0.43 8.09
CA LEU A 77 -18.30 1.47 9.02
C LEU A 77 -18.54 1.05 10.49
N TRP A 78 -19.66 0.38 10.76
CA TRP A 78 -20.00 -0.10 12.09
C TRP A 78 -19.03 -1.22 12.54
N ARG A 79 -18.80 -2.23 11.68
CA ARG A 79 -17.80 -3.30 11.93
C ARG A 79 -16.41 -2.74 12.17
N PHE A 80 -15.97 -1.80 11.35
CA PHE A 80 -14.68 -1.13 11.51
C PHE A 80 -14.60 -0.37 12.85
N LYS A 81 -15.64 0.40 13.22
CA LYS A 81 -15.69 1.12 14.50
C LYS A 81 -15.62 0.18 15.70
N ILE A 82 -16.29 -0.96 15.65
CA ILE A 82 -16.24 -1.96 16.72
C ILE A 82 -14.86 -2.58 16.80
N ALA A 83 -14.31 -3.08 15.69
CA ALA A 83 -12.99 -3.68 15.64
C ALA A 83 -11.92 -2.70 16.16
N ARG A 84 -12.00 -1.43 15.76
CA ARG A 84 -11.12 -0.35 16.20
C ARG A 84 -11.23 -0.09 17.70
N LYS A 85 -12.45 0.00 18.23
CA LYS A 85 -12.68 0.22 19.67
C LYS A 85 -12.15 -0.96 20.48
N TRP A 86 -12.39 -2.17 20.01
CA TRP A 86 -11.87 -3.38 20.65
C TRP A 86 -10.35 -3.41 20.66
N ASN A 87 -9.71 -3.16 19.53
CA ASN A 87 -8.26 -3.10 19.39
C ASN A 87 -7.64 -2.01 20.29
N SER A 88 -8.24 -0.81 20.35
CA SER A 88 -7.77 0.28 21.21
C SER A 88 -7.85 -0.07 22.70
N ILE A 89 -8.94 -0.72 23.14
CA ILE A 89 -9.14 -1.06 24.57
C ILE A 89 -8.23 -2.20 25.01
N PHE A 90 -8.09 -3.25 24.18
CA PHE A 90 -7.44 -4.49 24.58
C PHE A 90 -6.00 -4.65 24.10
N ARG A 91 -5.58 -3.88 23.08
CA ARG A 91 -4.26 -4.03 22.43
C ARG A 91 -3.48 -2.71 22.31
N GLY A 92 -4.05 -1.57 22.72
CA GLY A 92 -3.39 -0.26 22.63
C GLY A 92 -3.28 0.32 21.22
N GLY A 93 -4.00 -0.26 20.25
CA GLY A 93 -3.99 0.21 18.85
C GLY A 93 -4.61 1.61 18.71
N SER A 94 -4.18 2.35 17.68
CA SER A 94 -4.70 3.67 17.32
C SER A 94 -5.29 3.66 15.90
N SER A 95 -5.87 4.77 15.49
CA SER A 95 -6.48 4.88 14.16
C SER A 95 -6.13 6.24 13.57
N PRO A 96 -4.94 6.36 12.97
CA PRO A 96 -4.59 7.52 12.18
C PRO A 96 -5.58 7.70 11.00
N SER A 97 -5.69 8.92 10.50
CA SER A 97 -6.59 9.25 9.40
C SER A 97 -5.82 9.30 8.08
N LEU A 98 -6.33 8.61 7.05
CA LEU A 98 -5.79 8.69 5.68
C LEU A 98 -5.99 10.10 5.10
N GLU A 99 -7.11 10.75 5.41
CA GLU A 99 -7.37 12.13 5.02
C GLU A 99 -6.34 13.10 5.61
N VAL A 100 -6.00 12.92 6.89
CA VAL A 100 -4.93 13.73 7.52
C VAL A 100 -3.60 13.45 6.83
N PHE A 101 -3.27 12.19 6.54
CA PHE A 101 -2.06 11.86 5.79
C PHE A 101 -2.04 12.54 4.41
N ARG A 102 -3.14 12.47 3.64
CA ARG A 102 -3.23 13.11 2.32
C ARG A 102 -3.10 14.64 2.38
N LYS A 103 -3.65 15.28 3.44
CA LYS A 103 -3.58 16.74 3.62
C LYS A 103 -2.23 17.23 4.14
N THR A 104 -1.62 16.49 5.06
CA THR A 104 -0.43 16.94 5.78
C THR A 104 0.86 16.24 5.34
N GLY A 105 0.73 15.15 4.61
CA GLY A 105 1.82 14.24 4.27
C GLY A 105 2.33 13.42 5.47
N ARG A 106 1.70 13.51 6.64
CA ARG A 106 2.18 12.83 7.85
C ARG A 106 1.25 11.71 8.30
N ILE A 107 1.83 10.54 8.51
CA ILE A 107 1.17 9.45 9.22
C ILE A 107 1.05 9.88 10.69
N GLY A 108 -0.17 9.88 11.23
CA GLY A 108 -0.47 10.34 12.58
C GLY A 108 0.05 9.43 13.70
N LEU A 109 1.29 8.94 13.56
CA LEU A 109 2.00 8.11 14.53
C LEU A 109 3.34 8.75 14.91
N PRO A 110 3.85 8.49 16.13
CA PRO A 110 5.18 8.91 16.55
C PRO A 110 6.30 8.26 15.70
N ASP A 111 7.47 8.84 15.75
CA ASP A 111 8.68 8.25 15.20
C ASP A 111 9.00 6.93 15.92
N ASN A 112 9.48 5.91 15.18
CA ASN A 112 9.89 4.62 15.73
C ASN A 112 8.81 3.95 16.61
N SER A 113 7.57 3.92 16.13
CA SER A 113 6.40 3.45 16.90
C SER A 113 5.84 2.11 16.42
N VAL A 114 6.21 1.63 15.22
CA VAL A 114 5.69 0.37 14.67
C VAL A 114 6.82 -0.55 14.20
N ASP A 115 6.55 -1.86 14.21
CA ASP A 115 7.52 -2.90 13.82
C ASP A 115 7.27 -3.42 12.40
N LEU A 116 6.03 -3.32 11.94
CA LEU A 116 5.60 -3.73 10.60
C LEU A 116 4.64 -2.70 10.02
N ILE A 117 4.85 -2.33 8.78
CA ILE A 117 3.87 -1.60 7.96
C ILE A 117 3.37 -2.54 6.88
N PHE A 118 2.05 -2.68 6.80
CA PHE A 118 1.36 -3.41 5.76
C PHE A 118 0.57 -2.42 4.92
N SER A 119 1.04 -2.15 3.69
CA SER A 119 0.44 -1.20 2.76
C SER A 119 -0.03 -1.91 1.51
N ASP A 120 -1.33 -2.06 1.35
CA ASP A 120 -1.93 -2.75 0.21
C ASP A 120 -2.64 -1.75 -0.70
N LEU A 121 -2.29 -1.75 -2.00
CA LEU A 121 -2.93 -0.96 -3.06
C LEU A 121 -3.07 0.54 -2.75
N LEU A 122 -2.06 1.17 -2.16
CA LEU A 122 -2.06 2.61 -1.87
C LEU A 122 -1.18 3.42 -2.83
N ILE A 123 -0.03 2.88 -3.22
CA ILE A 123 1.06 3.62 -3.90
C ILE A 123 0.59 4.24 -5.22
N GLN A 124 -0.19 3.52 -6.02
CA GLN A 124 -0.67 3.99 -7.33
C GLN A 124 -1.56 5.25 -7.24
N ASP A 125 -2.08 5.55 -6.04
CA ASP A 125 -2.99 6.67 -5.78
C ASP A 125 -2.31 7.84 -5.07
N LEU A 126 -1.00 7.73 -4.86
CA LEU A 126 -0.23 8.79 -4.22
C LEU A 126 0.43 9.69 -5.27
N PRO A 127 0.28 11.01 -5.14
CA PRO A 127 0.99 11.95 -6.02
C PRO A 127 2.50 11.98 -5.75
N ASP A 128 2.92 11.61 -4.56
CA ASP A 128 4.32 11.55 -4.15
C ASP A 128 4.59 10.27 -3.32
N PRO A 129 4.88 9.15 -3.98
CA PRO A 129 5.25 7.91 -3.30
C PRO A 129 6.50 8.01 -2.44
N LYS A 130 7.50 8.84 -2.81
CA LYS A 130 8.73 9.01 -2.02
C LYS A 130 8.44 9.59 -0.65
N HIS A 131 7.56 10.58 -0.59
CA HIS A 131 7.15 11.14 0.69
C HIS A 131 6.46 10.11 1.60
N PHE A 132 5.65 9.23 1.01
CA PHE A 132 5.07 8.11 1.76
C PHE A 132 6.14 7.16 2.30
N LEU A 133 7.15 6.80 1.50
CA LEU A 133 8.27 5.97 1.96
C LEU A 133 9.05 6.63 3.10
N GLN A 134 9.30 7.95 3.04
CA GLN A 134 9.93 8.72 4.12
C GLN A 134 9.14 8.64 5.42
N GLU A 135 7.82 8.77 5.36
CA GLU A 135 6.95 8.64 6.51
C GLU A 135 6.91 7.19 7.05
N CYS A 136 6.89 6.20 6.16
CA CYS A 136 7.03 4.80 6.57
C CYS A 136 8.35 4.57 7.31
N TRP A 137 9.46 5.06 6.76
CA TRP A 137 10.76 4.97 7.41
C TRP A 137 10.77 5.68 8.76
N ARG A 138 10.14 6.86 8.88
CA ARG A 138 10.04 7.62 10.13
C ARG A 138 9.33 6.84 11.23
N VAL A 139 8.17 6.26 10.94
CA VAL A 139 7.35 5.58 11.96
C VAL A 139 7.82 4.16 12.29
N LEU A 140 8.53 3.48 11.39
CA LEU A 140 9.13 2.18 11.68
C LEU A 140 10.20 2.29 12.77
N ARG A 141 10.28 1.29 13.64
CA ARG A 141 11.42 1.08 14.53
C ARG A 141 12.64 0.59 13.77
N GLU A 142 13.81 0.69 14.38
CA GLU A 142 15.02 0.02 13.89
C GLU A 142 14.76 -1.48 13.73
N GLY A 143 15.07 -2.04 12.56
CA GLY A 143 14.77 -3.43 12.24
C GLY A 143 13.32 -3.71 11.85
N GLY A 144 12.48 -2.68 11.76
CA GLY A 144 11.10 -2.82 11.30
C GLY A 144 11.01 -3.06 9.80
N LEU A 145 9.92 -3.68 9.37
CA LEU A 145 9.67 -4.07 7.97
C LEU A 145 8.54 -3.24 7.36
N LEU A 146 8.78 -2.71 6.17
CA LEU A 146 7.73 -2.27 5.26
C LEU A 146 7.41 -3.42 4.29
N THR A 147 6.13 -3.80 4.20
CA THR A 147 5.61 -4.63 3.09
C THR A 147 4.53 -3.84 2.38
N LEU A 148 4.58 -3.84 1.05
CA LEU A 148 3.68 -3.07 0.21
C LEU A 148 3.25 -3.84 -1.03
N SER A 149 2.09 -3.46 -1.57
CA SER A 149 1.63 -3.82 -2.90
C SER A 149 1.06 -2.60 -3.61
N TYR A 150 1.10 -2.62 -4.93
CA TYR A 150 0.47 -1.59 -5.77
C TYR A 150 0.25 -2.09 -7.19
N LEU A 151 -0.53 -1.31 -7.97
CA LEU A 151 -0.76 -1.56 -9.38
C LEU A 151 0.35 -0.92 -10.22
N GLY A 152 1.06 -1.74 -10.96
CA GLY A 152 2.13 -1.30 -11.86
C GLY A 152 1.62 -0.70 -13.18
N PRO A 153 2.55 -0.18 -14.02
CA PRO A 153 2.25 0.61 -15.20
C PRO A 153 1.48 -0.15 -16.30
N ASP A 154 1.60 -1.47 -16.37
CA ASP A 154 0.90 -2.29 -17.36
C ASP A 154 -0.55 -2.64 -16.98
N THR A 155 -1.00 -2.23 -15.78
CA THR A 155 -2.39 -2.40 -15.37
C THR A 155 -3.34 -1.71 -16.35
N GLY A 156 -4.32 -2.45 -16.85
CA GLY A 156 -5.34 -1.92 -17.75
C GLY A 156 -4.83 -1.60 -19.16
N LYS A 157 -3.76 -2.25 -19.62
CA LYS A 157 -3.21 -2.05 -20.96
C LYS A 157 -4.21 -2.28 -22.07
N GLU A 158 -5.16 -3.20 -21.89
CA GLU A 158 -6.22 -3.50 -22.86
C GLU A 158 -7.16 -2.29 -23.07
N LEU A 159 -7.47 -1.55 -22.00
CA LEU A 159 -8.28 -0.34 -22.10
C LEU A 159 -7.55 0.78 -22.86
N ARG A 160 -6.24 0.88 -22.68
CA ARG A 160 -5.41 1.87 -23.39
C ARG A 160 -5.23 1.56 -24.87
N ALA A 161 -5.39 0.31 -25.24
CA ALA A 161 -5.28 -0.14 -26.64
C ALA A 161 -6.54 0.13 -27.49
N ILE A 162 -7.63 0.63 -26.89
CA ILE A 162 -8.86 0.94 -27.62
C ILE A 162 -8.63 2.16 -28.53
N GLU A 163 -9.05 2.08 -29.81
CA GLU A 163 -8.81 3.13 -30.81
C GLU A 163 -9.47 4.49 -30.50
N SER A 164 -10.49 4.52 -29.66
CA SER A 164 -11.18 5.75 -29.25
C SER A 164 -11.22 5.90 -27.72
N PRO A 165 -10.07 6.09 -27.08
CA PRO A 165 -10.01 6.13 -25.61
C PRO A 165 -10.69 7.36 -24.99
N SER A 166 -10.96 8.42 -25.77
CA SER A 166 -11.57 9.66 -25.29
C SER A 166 -12.98 9.48 -24.71
N ASN A 167 -13.74 8.50 -25.24
CA ASN A 167 -15.11 8.25 -24.79
C ASN A 167 -15.16 7.51 -23.46
N LEU A 168 -14.15 6.71 -23.13
CA LEU A 168 -14.06 5.98 -21.85
C LEU A 168 -13.45 6.80 -20.73
N GLY A 169 -12.91 7.98 -21.01
CA GLY A 169 -12.24 8.79 -20.01
C GLY A 169 -11.11 8.06 -19.29
N ILE A 170 -10.32 7.27 -20.04
CA ILE A 170 -9.19 6.48 -19.51
C ILE A 170 -8.25 7.39 -18.74
N ARG A 171 -7.82 6.93 -17.58
CA ARG A 171 -6.90 7.64 -16.67
C ARG A 171 -5.60 6.87 -16.52
N PRO A 172 -4.45 7.52 -16.60
CA PRO A 172 -3.23 6.92 -16.07
C PRO A 172 -3.35 6.79 -14.54
N LEU A 173 -2.72 5.79 -13.96
CA LEU A 173 -2.49 5.74 -12.52
C LEU A 173 -1.67 6.99 -12.11
N LEU A 174 -1.89 7.50 -10.90
CA LEU A 174 -1.16 8.70 -10.42
C LEU A 174 0.34 8.42 -10.32
N SER A 175 0.70 7.21 -9.92
CA SER A 175 2.07 6.70 -9.94
C SER A 175 2.17 5.57 -10.94
N SER A 176 3.08 5.69 -11.90
CA SER A 176 3.38 4.66 -12.91
C SER A 176 4.73 4.02 -12.65
N TRP A 177 5.08 3.81 -11.40
CA TRP A 177 6.35 3.21 -11.02
C TRP A 177 6.34 1.72 -11.29
N ASP A 178 7.38 1.26 -11.96
CA ASP A 178 7.64 -0.17 -12.06
C ASP A 178 8.35 -0.69 -10.79
N MET A 179 8.63 -2.00 -10.76
CA MET A 179 9.28 -2.59 -9.60
C MET A 179 10.72 -2.08 -9.39
N HIS A 180 11.42 -1.64 -10.46
CA HIS A 180 12.78 -1.12 -10.37
C HIS A 180 12.78 0.29 -9.81
N ASP A 181 11.87 1.15 -10.30
CA ASP A 181 11.68 2.50 -9.76
C ASP A 181 11.38 2.46 -8.26
N MET A 182 10.55 1.53 -7.82
CA MET A 182 10.22 1.36 -6.41
C MET A 182 11.42 0.85 -5.61
N GLY A 183 12.16 -0.12 -6.13
CA GLY A 183 13.37 -0.64 -5.49
C GLY A 183 14.42 0.46 -5.28
N ASP A 184 14.67 1.27 -6.30
CA ASP A 184 15.59 2.41 -6.24
C ASP A 184 15.11 3.49 -5.27
N ALA A 185 13.79 3.76 -5.25
CA ALA A 185 13.22 4.70 -4.31
C ALA A 185 13.35 4.23 -2.87
N LEU A 186 13.11 2.95 -2.58
CA LEU A 186 13.30 2.37 -1.25
C LEU A 186 14.74 2.57 -0.77
N LEU A 187 15.74 2.28 -1.61
CA LEU A 187 17.15 2.54 -1.30
C LEU A 187 17.42 4.03 -1.10
N GLY A 188 16.88 4.89 -1.96
CA GLY A 188 16.99 6.35 -1.87
C GLY A 188 16.40 6.91 -0.57
N GLU A 189 15.33 6.31 -0.07
CA GLU A 189 14.67 6.68 1.19
C GLU A 189 15.20 5.88 2.40
N ARG A 190 16.41 5.32 2.31
CA ARG A 190 17.20 4.68 3.39
C ARG A 190 16.72 3.30 3.81
N PHE A 191 15.80 2.68 3.12
CA PHE A 191 15.48 1.28 3.38
C PHE A 191 16.63 0.38 2.95
N SER A 192 16.78 -0.73 3.63
CA SER A 192 17.80 -1.74 3.36
C SER A 192 17.17 -2.99 2.77
N ASP A 193 17.95 -3.67 1.93
CA ASP A 193 17.63 -4.98 1.37
C ASP A 193 16.23 -5.04 0.72
N PRO A 194 15.89 -4.11 -0.20
CA PRO A 194 14.61 -4.16 -0.87
C PRO A 194 14.49 -5.43 -1.72
N VAL A 195 13.42 -6.18 -1.50
CA VAL A 195 13.05 -7.33 -2.31
C VAL A 195 11.77 -6.97 -3.06
N MET A 196 11.85 -6.97 -4.38
CA MET A 196 10.73 -6.65 -5.26
C MET A 196 10.31 -7.88 -6.03
N ASP A 197 9.00 -8.01 -6.23
CA ASP A 197 8.40 -9.07 -7.03
C ASP A 197 7.22 -8.52 -7.82
N MET A 198 6.88 -9.15 -8.94
CA MET A 198 5.81 -8.71 -9.82
C MET A 198 5.11 -9.90 -10.45
N GLU A 199 3.80 -9.81 -10.57
CA GLU A 199 3.00 -10.78 -11.28
C GLU A 199 1.87 -10.14 -12.07
N PHE A 200 1.40 -10.82 -13.10
CA PHE A 200 0.21 -10.41 -13.85
C PHE A 200 -0.99 -11.26 -13.44
N LEU A 201 -2.07 -10.58 -13.06
CA LEU A 201 -3.37 -11.19 -12.86
C LEU A 201 -4.30 -10.75 -13.99
N THR A 202 -4.86 -11.70 -14.73
CA THR A 202 -5.82 -11.40 -15.78
C THR A 202 -7.22 -11.75 -15.32
N LEU A 203 -8.13 -10.78 -15.41
CA LEU A 203 -9.55 -10.92 -15.12
C LEU A 203 -10.30 -11.08 -16.42
N ASP A 204 -11.14 -12.13 -16.52
CA ASP A 204 -12.02 -12.37 -17.68
C ASP A 204 -13.42 -11.84 -17.35
N TYR A 205 -14.05 -11.14 -18.30
CA TYR A 205 -15.36 -10.50 -18.13
C TYR A 205 -16.39 -11.02 -19.12
N GLU A 206 -17.54 -11.43 -18.58
CA GLU A 206 -18.68 -11.86 -19.37
C GLU A 206 -19.49 -10.70 -19.96
N SER A 207 -19.42 -9.52 -19.35
CA SER A 207 -20.18 -8.34 -19.79
C SER A 207 -19.38 -7.05 -19.71
N ASP A 208 -19.74 -6.11 -20.58
CA ASP A 208 -19.16 -4.77 -20.63
C ASP A 208 -19.44 -3.98 -19.34
N ALA A 209 -20.60 -4.20 -18.73
CA ALA A 209 -20.96 -3.53 -17.48
C ALA A 209 -20.02 -3.92 -16.33
N LEU A 210 -19.58 -5.17 -16.25
CA LEU A 210 -18.68 -5.65 -15.21
C LEU A 210 -17.26 -5.07 -15.39
N ILE A 211 -16.70 -5.13 -16.59
CA ILE A 211 -15.37 -4.56 -16.83
C ILE A 211 -15.35 -3.05 -16.61
N LEU A 212 -16.38 -2.32 -17.00
CA LEU A 212 -16.48 -0.88 -16.73
C LEU A 212 -16.60 -0.57 -15.23
N SER A 213 -17.40 -1.36 -14.51
CA SER A 213 -17.53 -1.23 -13.06
C SER A 213 -16.19 -1.42 -12.36
N ASP A 214 -15.47 -2.49 -12.69
CA ASP A 214 -14.18 -2.81 -12.07
C ASP A 214 -13.09 -1.82 -12.50
N ALA A 215 -13.04 -1.44 -13.79
CA ALA A 215 -12.10 -0.43 -14.26
C ALA A 215 -12.33 0.93 -13.59
N GLN A 216 -13.60 1.30 -13.33
CA GLN A 216 -13.93 2.50 -12.57
C GLN A 216 -13.51 2.37 -11.11
N ALA A 217 -13.79 1.23 -10.47
CA ALA A 217 -13.43 0.97 -9.10
C ALA A 217 -11.91 0.97 -8.89
N LEU A 218 -11.15 0.46 -9.86
CA LEU A 218 -9.68 0.52 -9.89
C LEU A 218 -9.13 1.91 -10.28
N GLY A 219 -9.99 2.88 -10.59
CA GLY A 219 -9.56 4.23 -10.96
C GLY A 219 -8.98 4.34 -12.38
N LEU A 220 -9.09 3.31 -13.21
CA LEU A 220 -8.55 3.27 -14.58
C LEU A 220 -9.36 4.10 -15.57
N ILE A 221 -10.64 4.31 -15.29
CA ILE A 221 -11.55 5.16 -16.08
C ILE A 221 -12.29 6.14 -15.19
N ARG A 222 -12.81 7.22 -15.81
CA ARG A 222 -13.73 8.16 -15.13
C ARG A 222 -15.13 7.55 -15.00
N PRO A 223 -15.94 8.00 -14.01
CA PRO A 223 -17.36 7.68 -13.98
C PRO A 223 -18.02 8.10 -15.30
N LEU A 224 -18.65 7.15 -15.99
CA LEU A 224 -19.34 7.41 -17.24
C LEU A 224 -20.60 8.22 -16.96
N LYS A 225 -20.74 9.38 -17.62
CA LYS A 225 -21.97 10.18 -17.62
C LYS A 225 -22.83 9.68 -18.80
N THR A 226 -23.70 8.71 -18.54
CA THR A 226 -24.71 8.19 -19.50
C THR A 226 -24.19 7.42 -20.72
N SER A 227 -25.06 6.55 -21.22
CA SER A 227 -24.88 5.61 -22.34
C SER A 227 -24.33 6.25 -23.62
N GLU A 228 -23.03 6.42 -23.68
CA GLU A 228 -22.38 6.66 -24.96
C GLU A 228 -22.07 5.30 -25.62
N GLU A 229 -22.36 5.22 -26.92
CA GLU A 229 -22.23 4.01 -27.73
C GLU A 229 -20.83 3.42 -27.61
N SER A 230 -20.77 2.16 -27.27
CA SER A 230 -19.55 1.44 -26.96
C SER A 230 -18.74 1.13 -28.22
N SER A 231 -17.54 1.63 -28.29
CA SER A 231 -16.45 0.87 -28.90
C SER A 231 -16.42 -0.54 -28.26
N GLU A 232 -16.09 -1.56 -29.05
CA GLU A 232 -15.98 -2.93 -28.54
C GLU A 232 -14.99 -3.00 -27.38
N LEU A 233 -15.52 -3.25 -26.17
CA LEU A 233 -14.70 -3.31 -24.96
C LEU A 233 -13.91 -4.62 -24.89
N PRO A 234 -12.71 -4.60 -24.35
CA PRO A 234 -11.95 -5.82 -24.13
C PRO A 234 -12.70 -6.73 -23.16
N LYS A 235 -12.59 -8.02 -23.35
CA LYS A 235 -13.18 -9.03 -22.44
C LYS A 235 -12.21 -9.44 -21.35
N LYS A 236 -11.05 -8.82 -21.30
CA LYS A 236 -9.98 -9.08 -20.34
C LYS A 236 -9.43 -7.79 -19.79
N LEU A 237 -9.02 -7.81 -18.54
CA LEU A 237 -8.30 -6.73 -17.85
C LEU A 237 -7.09 -7.33 -17.18
N THR A 238 -5.91 -6.90 -17.58
CA THR A 238 -4.66 -7.29 -16.91
C THR A 238 -4.35 -6.31 -15.80
N LEU A 239 -4.05 -6.85 -14.63
CA LEU A 239 -3.50 -6.14 -13.48
C LEU A 239 -2.04 -6.54 -13.34
N GLU A 240 -1.15 -5.57 -13.34
CA GLU A 240 0.23 -5.75 -12.93
C GLU A 240 0.30 -5.51 -11.43
N LEU A 241 0.55 -6.56 -10.67
CA LEU A 241 0.65 -6.51 -9.22
C LEU A 241 2.12 -6.49 -8.82
N VAL A 242 2.56 -5.39 -8.24
CA VAL A 242 3.92 -5.24 -7.73
C VAL A 242 3.91 -5.37 -6.21
N TYR A 243 4.83 -6.14 -5.69
CA TYR A 243 5.04 -6.37 -4.25
C TYR A 243 6.44 -5.93 -3.85
N GLY A 244 6.56 -5.39 -2.65
CA GLY A 244 7.85 -4.98 -2.12
C GLY A 244 7.98 -5.24 -0.62
N HIS A 245 9.20 -5.60 -0.22
CA HIS A 245 9.61 -5.67 1.18
C HIS A 245 10.90 -4.92 1.36
N ALA A 246 11.02 -4.14 2.43
CA ALA A 246 12.26 -3.46 2.75
C ALA A 246 12.37 -3.17 4.25
N TRP A 247 13.59 -3.18 4.77
CA TRP A 247 13.88 -3.06 6.19
C TRP A 247 14.31 -1.64 6.56
N ALA A 248 13.87 -1.16 7.72
CA ALA A 248 14.34 0.09 8.29
C ALA A 248 15.58 -0.19 9.18
N LEU A 249 16.74 -0.38 8.57
CA LEU A 249 18.00 -0.65 9.27
C LEU A 249 18.85 0.63 9.35
N GLY A 250 19.80 0.67 10.30
CA GLY A 250 20.80 1.73 10.38
C GLY A 250 20.30 3.07 10.91
N LYS A 251 19.14 3.15 11.50
CA LYS A 251 18.58 4.39 12.07
C LYS A 251 19.44 4.99 13.19
N HIS A 252 20.24 4.19 13.83
CA HIS A 252 21.16 4.59 14.89
C HIS A 252 22.50 5.14 14.36
N LEU A 253 22.81 4.89 13.08
CA LEU A 253 24.14 5.21 12.50
C LEU A 253 24.32 6.70 12.19
N ALA A 254 23.24 7.44 11.96
CA ALA A 254 23.31 8.84 11.61
C ALA A 254 22.30 9.69 12.41
N LYS A 255 22.78 10.54 13.28
CA LYS A 255 21.97 11.59 13.92
C LYS A 255 22.34 12.92 13.25
N ALA A 256 21.40 13.52 12.53
CA ALA A 256 21.59 14.87 12.01
C ALA A 256 21.39 15.88 13.14
N GLN A 257 22.44 16.67 13.46
CA GLN A 257 22.33 17.86 14.27
C GLN A 257 22.76 19.05 13.41
N ASN A 258 21.89 20.05 13.28
CA ASN A 258 22.18 21.27 12.50
C ASN A 258 22.64 20.98 11.04
N GLN A 259 21.93 20.11 10.33
CA GLN A 259 22.23 19.69 8.95
C GLN A 259 23.56 18.91 8.79
N VAL A 260 24.21 18.51 9.86
CA VAL A 260 25.41 17.67 9.82
C VAL A 260 25.06 16.29 10.40
N ALA A 261 25.35 15.22 9.64
CA ALA A 261 25.19 13.86 10.10
C ALA A 261 26.43 13.43 10.90
N TYR A 262 26.23 13.06 12.17
CA TYR A 262 27.29 12.50 12.99
C TYR A 262 27.20 10.99 13.02
N ILE A 263 28.27 10.32 12.58
CA ILE A 263 28.44 8.88 12.70
C ILE A 263 29.44 8.62 13.81
N ASP A 264 29.05 7.88 14.84
CA ASP A 264 29.99 7.47 15.88
C ASP A 264 30.99 6.44 15.31
N PRO A 265 32.29 6.77 15.28
CA PRO A 265 33.31 5.87 14.71
C PRO A 265 33.35 4.49 15.39
N LYS A 266 32.89 4.37 16.64
CA LYS A 266 32.81 3.09 17.38
C LYS A 266 31.72 2.16 16.85
N GLN A 267 30.76 2.70 16.08
CA GLN A 267 29.68 1.93 15.45
C GLN A 267 30.05 1.42 14.07
N ILE A 268 31.19 1.85 13.52
CA ILE A 268 31.73 1.36 12.24
C ILE A 268 32.44 0.04 12.49
N GLN A 269 31.74 -1.08 12.30
CA GLN A 269 32.38 -2.40 12.33
C GLN A 269 33.05 -2.68 10.98
N ARG A 270 34.37 -2.90 10.99
CA ARG A 270 35.06 -3.47 9.85
C ARG A 270 34.70 -4.95 9.74
N LYS A 271 34.11 -5.36 8.63
CA LYS A 271 33.95 -6.78 8.30
C LYS A 271 35.35 -7.36 8.11
N THR A 272 35.86 -8.08 9.10
CA THR A 272 37.08 -8.87 8.93
C THR A 272 36.73 -10.04 7.99
N ILE A 273 37.25 -10.00 6.78
CA ILE A 273 37.25 -11.16 5.91
C ILE A 273 38.21 -12.13 6.59
N SER A 274 37.70 -13.24 7.15
CA SER A 274 38.53 -14.35 7.54
C SER A 274 38.98 -15.05 6.26
N ASP A 275 40.26 -14.92 5.91
CA ASP A 275 40.90 -15.82 4.97
C ASP A 275 40.77 -17.20 5.58
N SER A 276 39.94 -18.03 5.03
CA SER A 276 39.90 -19.46 5.30
C SER A 276 40.67 -20.12 4.18
N ASP A 277 41.85 -20.64 4.57
CA ASP A 277 42.64 -21.64 3.83
C ASP A 277 41.79 -22.85 3.41
#